data_3b227b274c5a2247221f8bdc15726a2a
#
_entry.id   3b227b274c5a2247221f8bdc15726a2a
#
_cell.length_a   1.000
_cell.length_b   1.000
_cell.length_c   1.000
_cell.angle_alpha   90.00
_cell.angle_beta   90.00
_cell.angle_gamma   90.00
#
_symmetry.space_group_name_H-M   'P 1'
#
loop_
_entity.id
_entity.type
_entity.pdbx_description
1 polymer ?
#
loop_
_entity_poly.entity_id
_entity_poly.type
_entity_poly.pdbx_seq_one_letter_code
_entity_poly.pdbx_strand_id
1 'polypeptide(L)'
;MFVAGEASGDLLAADLVNALRAKVLELGRRPTTDMQPLRTAFVPEFFGAGGPRMAAAGVELAFEMTQHAVIGLAEPLRKFRLFRQLLRQLVRLAIERKPDAIVCVDFFGFNHRLAHAVRRYVRNRLGWFQPWNPKIVQYVSPQVWASRPGRVRRLARDYDLVLSILPFEKAWYAEHAPAVRVEFVGHPICDRLKGAIAACREPVAARAQGLEQPVILLLPGSRPDELRRHLCVMLGAFELIESRVPGCRAKMVLPDASLVAQAKSLGVPERVQVLSDGLYDALRQATIAIAKSGTVTLECALFGVPTVVIYKTSWPTYLIGKHCVTVKHIAMPNLLAGEEVMPEFIQGAATPANIAHAALDLLDNPIRLQMIRRKLTQLTAQLGGAGATVRAAETIVRLLE
;
A
#
# COMPACT_ATOMS: atom_id res chain seq x y z
N MET A 1 18.65 8.46 -7.26
CA MET A 1 18.50 7.01 -7.59
C MET A 1 17.25 6.47 -6.92
N PHE A 2 16.43 5.68 -7.64
CA PHE A 2 15.17 5.10 -7.14
C PHE A 2 15.18 3.58 -7.22
N VAL A 3 14.63 2.90 -6.20
CA VAL A 3 14.52 1.43 -6.20
C VAL A 3 13.17 0.99 -5.68
N ALA A 4 12.39 0.34 -6.56
CA ALA A 4 11.08 -0.23 -6.27
C ALA A 4 10.99 -1.68 -6.76
N GLY A 5 10.54 -2.59 -5.92
CA GLY A 5 10.56 -4.03 -6.21
C GLY A 5 9.25 -4.63 -6.69
N GLU A 6 8.12 -3.98 -6.43
CA GLU A 6 6.78 -4.50 -6.74
C GLU A 6 5.97 -3.46 -7.53
N ALA A 7 4.90 -3.89 -8.19
CA ALA A 7 4.06 -3.01 -9.01
C ALA A 7 3.45 -1.83 -8.23
N SER A 8 3.10 -2.04 -6.96
CA SER A 8 2.65 -0.96 -6.07
C SER A 8 3.74 0.05 -5.77
N GLY A 9 4.96 -0.42 -5.49
CA GLY A 9 6.12 0.42 -5.28
C GLY A 9 6.54 1.18 -6.55
N ASP A 10 6.45 0.55 -7.71
CA ASP A 10 6.72 1.17 -9.02
C ASP A 10 5.79 2.36 -9.29
N LEU A 11 4.49 2.19 -9.00
CA LEU A 11 3.51 3.27 -9.10
C LEU A 11 3.85 4.43 -8.16
N LEU A 12 4.11 4.15 -6.89
CA LEU A 12 4.43 5.17 -5.89
C LEU A 12 5.74 5.89 -6.21
N ALA A 13 6.73 5.17 -6.73
CA ALA A 13 8.00 5.74 -7.16
C ALA A 13 7.82 6.68 -8.36
N ALA A 14 7.01 6.29 -9.36
CA ALA A 14 6.71 7.10 -10.52
C ALA A 14 6.01 8.43 -10.13
N ASP A 15 5.01 8.36 -9.25
CA ASP A 15 4.32 9.53 -8.74
C ASP A 15 5.29 10.47 -8.00
N LEU A 16 6.14 9.90 -7.13
CA LEU A 16 7.14 10.67 -6.38
C LEU A 16 8.20 11.30 -7.28
N VAL A 17 8.67 10.62 -8.32
CA VAL A 17 9.60 11.17 -9.33
C VAL A 17 9.00 12.39 -10.01
N ASN A 18 7.73 12.32 -10.44
CA ASN A 18 7.04 13.44 -11.05
C ASN A 18 6.91 14.63 -10.10
N ALA A 19 6.55 14.38 -8.83
CA ALA A 19 6.45 15.42 -7.81
C ALA A 19 7.81 16.07 -7.49
N LEU A 20 8.88 15.27 -7.37
CA LEU A 20 10.24 15.77 -7.16
C LEU A 20 10.72 16.61 -8.34
N ARG A 21 10.50 16.16 -9.58
CA ARG A 21 10.85 16.93 -10.78
C ARG A 21 10.17 18.29 -10.76
N ALA A 22 8.87 18.33 -10.51
CA ALA A 22 8.10 19.57 -10.42
C ALA A 22 8.65 20.51 -9.33
N LYS A 23 8.96 19.96 -8.15
CA LYS A 23 9.45 20.74 -7.00
C LYS A 23 10.85 21.30 -7.23
N VAL A 24 11.76 20.52 -7.79
CA VAL A 24 13.14 20.96 -8.11
C VAL A 24 13.11 22.05 -9.19
N LEU A 25 12.27 21.91 -10.20
CA LEU A 25 12.10 22.95 -11.25
C LEU A 25 11.48 24.24 -10.67
N GLU A 26 10.56 24.14 -9.71
CA GLU A 26 10.00 25.30 -8.99
C GLU A 26 11.11 26.08 -8.24
N LEU A 27 11.98 25.35 -7.52
CA LEU A 27 13.09 25.96 -6.78
C LEU A 27 14.11 26.63 -7.71
N GLY A 28 14.41 26.00 -8.85
CA GLY A 28 15.32 26.59 -9.86
C GLY A 28 14.78 27.85 -10.53
N ARG A 29 13.47 28.13 -10.43
CA ARG A 29 12.81 29.35 -10.98
C ARG A 29 12.69 30.48 -9.97
N ARG A 30 12.97 30.27 -8.67
CA ARG A 30 12.91 31.35 -7.68
C ARG A 30 14.03 32.34 -7.96
N PRO A 31 13.73 33.64 -8.17
CA PRO A 31 14.77 34.64 -8.30
C PRO A 31 15.56 34.74 -6.99
N THR A 32 16.84 34.44 -7.05
CA THR A 32 17.75 34.77 -5.95
C THR A 32 17.95 36.29 -5.94
N THR A 33 17.72 36.93 -4.80
CA THR A 33 17.88 38.35 -4.58
C THR A 33 19.33 38.86 -4.72
N ASP A 34 20.30 37.95 -4.88
CA ASP A 34 21.70 38.27 -5.08
C ASP A 34 22.10 38.02 -6.53
N MET A 35 22.59 39.08 -7.16
CA MET A 35 23.04 39.17 -8.53
C MET A 35 24.13 38.15 -8.90
N GLN A 36 23.73 36.93 -9.25
CA GLN A 36 24.50 36.04 -10.10
C GLN A 36 23.60 35.43 -11.19
N PRO A 37 23.72 35.87 -12.45
CA PRO A 37 23.14 35.17 -13.58
C PRO A 37 23.96 33.89 -13.85
N LEU A 38 23.31 32.80 -14.23
CA LEU A 38 23.88 31.54 -14.67
C LEU A 38 23.90 30.43 -13.59
N ARG A 39 22.74 30.06 -13.07
CA ARG A 39 22.49 28.62 -12.88
C ARG A 39 21.69 28.14 -14.09
N THR A 40 22.37 27.42 -14.99
CA THR A 40 21.71 26.53 -15.96
C THR A 40 20.61 25.79 -15.24
N ALA A 41 19.38 25.79 -15.81
CA ALA A 41 18.24 25.14 -15.20
C ALA A 41 18.63 23.72 -14.77
N PHE A 42 18.70 23.50 -13.46
CA PHE A 42 19.10 22.20 -12.90
C PHE A 42 17.97 21.21 -13.22
N VAL A 43 18.22 20.32 -14.17
CA VAL A 43 17.31 19.24 -14.52
C VAL A 43 17.70 18.03 -13.68
N PRO A 44 16.84 17.58 -12.76
CA PRO A 44 17.15 16.42 -11.94
C PRO A 44 17.18 15.13 -12.77
N GLU A 45 18.22 14.34 -12.62
CA GLU A 45 18.34 13.03 -13.23
C GLU A 45 17.79 11.94 -12.30
N PHE A 46 16.99 11.04 -12.88
CA PHE A 46 16.42 9.90 -12.15
C PHE A 46 16.86 8.60 -12.82
N PHE A 47 17.44 7.71 -12.04
CA PHE A 47 17.85 6.40 -12.49
C PHE A 47 17.70 5.34 -11.39
N GLY A 48 17.72 4.06 -11.74
CA GLY A 48 17.66 3.00 -10.73
C GLY A 48 17.03 1.70 -11.22
N ALA A 49 16.19 1.08 -10.41
CA ALA A 49 15.48 -0.15 -10.77
C ALA A 49 14.02 -0.11 -10.29
N GLY A 50 13.12 -0.51 -11.16
CA GLY A 50 11.67 -0.45 -10.91
C GLY A 50 10.90 -1.20 -11.97
N GLY A 51 9.82 -0.61 -12.44
CA GLY A 51 8.96 -1.15 -13.48
C GLY A 51 8.58 -0.13 -14.55
N PRO A 52 7.61 -0.49 -15.41
CA PRO A 52 7.23 0.33 -16.56
C PRO A 52 6.67 1.71 -16.19
N ARG A 53 6.10 1.89 -14.99
CA ARG A 53 5.59 3.19 -14.55
C ARG A 53 6.72 4.16 -14.21
N MET A 54 7.78 3.69 -13.56
CA MET A 54 8.98 4.50 -13.33
C MET A 54 9.65 4.87 -14.66
N ALA A 55 9.76 3.93 -15.61
CA ALA A 55 10.27 4.23 -16.95
C ALA A 55 9.43 5.31 -17.65
N ALA A 56 8.10 5.20 -17.63
CA ALA A 56 7.19 6.19 -18.19
C ALA A 56 7.32 7.57 -17.50
N ALA A 57 7.67 7.61 -16.20
CA ALA A 57 7.97 8.82 -15.47
C ALA A 57 9.38 9.39 -15.78
N GLY A 58 10.14 8.80 -16.71
CA GLY A 58 11.45 9.26 -17.13
C GLY A 58 12.60 8.85 -16.21
N VAL A 59 12.47 7.74 -15.51
CA VAL A 59 13.57 7.11 -14.77
C VAL A 59 14.34 6.18 -15.72
N GLU A 60 15.65 6.38 -15.81
CA GLU A 60 16.54 5.46 -16.51
C GLU A 60 16.67 4.15 -15.72
N LEU A 61 16.05 3.09 -16.22
CA LEU A 61 16.06 1.79 -15.54
C LEU A 61 17.30 0.99 -15.92
N ALA A 62 18.10 0.59 -14.93
CA ALA A 62 19.18 -0.37 -15.10
C ALA A 62 18.65 -1.77 -15.40
N PHE A 63 17.48 -2.11 -14.85
CA PHE A 63 16.73 -3.34 -15.12
C PHE A 63 15.30 -3.25 -14.54
N GLU A 64 14.39 -4.06 -15.09
CA GLU A 64 13.03 -4.16 -14.57
C GLU A 64 12.96 -5.11 -13.37
N MET A 65 12.77 -4.52 -12.18
CA MET A 65 12.69 -5.25 -10.92
C MET A 65 11.34 -5.96 -10.72
N THR A 66 10.27 -5.34 -11.19
CA THR A 66 8.89 -5.83 -10.99
C THR A 66 8.63 -7.19 -11.64
N GLN A 67 9.28 -7.51 -12.75
CA GLN A 67 9.18 -8.83 -13.39
C GLN A 67 9.76 -9.95 -12.52
N HIS A 68 10.79 -9.65 -11.71
CA HIS A 68 11.45 -10.63 -10.85
C HIS A 68 10.72 -10.90 -9.54
N ALA A 69 9.85 -9.97 -9.11
CA ALA A 69 9.02 -10.13 -7.90
C ALA A 69 7.87 -11.15 -8.11
N VAL A 70 7.37 -11.28 -9.35
CA VAL A 70 6.21 -12.11 -9.71
C VAL A 70 6.55 -13.59 -9.89
N ILE A 71 7.81 -13.94 -10.16
CA ILE A 71 8.22 -15.33 -10.44
C ILE A 71 8.01 -16.20 -9.17
N GLY A 72 7.15 -17.20 -9.31
CA GLY A 72 6.59 -18.07 -8.27
C GLY A 72 7.54 -18.74 -7.27
N LEU A 73 6.94 -19.43 -6.31
CA LEU A 73 7.56 -20.06 -5.12
C LEU A 73 8.53 -21.23 -5.41
N ALA A 74 8.74 -21.62 -6.67
CA ALA A 74 9.32 -22.91 -7.02
C ALA A 74 10.83 -23.12 -6.74
N GLU A 75 11.65 -22.05 -6.62
CA GLU A 75 13.10 -22.21 -6.39
C GLU A 75 13.72 -21.13 -5.50
N PRO A 76 13.73 -21.29 -4.17
CA PRO A 76 14.27 -20.28 -3.23
C PRO A 76 15.75 -19.97 -3.45
N LEU A 77 16.57 -20.96 -3.83
CA LEU A 77 18.02 -20.81 -4.04
C LEU A 77 18.35 -20.01 -5.30
N ARG A 78 17.62 -20.24 -6.39
CA ARG A 78 17.80 -19.50 -7.66
C ARG A 78 17.44 -18.03 -7.50
N LYS A 79 16.35 -17.76 -6.77
CA LYS A 79 15.95 -16.40 -6.38
C LYS A 79 17.02 -15.70 -5.54
N PHE A 80 17.59 -16.38 -4.56
CA PHE A 80 18.62 -15.80 -3.69
C PHE A 80 19.86 -15.35 -4.51
N ARG A 81 20.33 -16.18 -5.45
CA ARG A 81 21.47 -15.83 -6.33
C ARG A 81 21.14 -14.63 -7.22
N LEU A 82 19.95 -14.61 -7.84
CA LEU A 82 19.48 -13.51 -8.67
C LEU A 82 19.41 -12.20 -7.87
N PHE A 83 18.71 -12.19 -6.72
CA PHE A 83 18.62 -10.99 -5.89
C PHE A 83 19.99 -10.50 -5.40
N ARG A 84 20.92 -11.39 -5.13
CA ARG A 84 22.31 -11.02 -4.77
C ARG A 84 23.05 -10.40 -5.97
N GLN A 85 22.82 -10.86 -7.17
CA GLN A 85 23.37 -10.27 -8.41
C GLN A 85 22.79 -8.87 -8.65
N LEU A 86 21.47 -8.73 -8.63
CA LEU A 86 20.77 -7.44 -8.79
C LEU A 86 21.23 -6.41 -7.73
N LEU A 87 21.39 -6.85 -6.48
CA LEU A 87 21.90 -6.01 -5.42
C LEU A 87 23.33 -5.49 -5.74
N ARG A 88 24.21 -6.37 -6.23
CA ARG A 88 25.58 -5.97 -6.60
C ARG A 88 25.60 -4.96 -7.75
N GLN A 89 24.73 -5.14 -8.75
CA GLN A 89 24.58 -4.21 -9.87
C GLN A 89 24.13 -2.83 -9.39
N LEU A 90 23.12 -2.76 -8.51
CA LEU A 90 22.65 -1.48 -7.96
C LEU A 90 23.68 -0.79 -7.09
N VAL A 91 24.43 -1.53 -6.28
CA VAL A 91 25.53 -0.95 -5.48
C VAL A 91 26.62 -0.38 -6.40
N ARG A 92 27.00 -1.08 -7.47
CA ARG A 92 27.96 -0.57 -8.46
C ARG A 92 27.44 0.70 -9.13
N LEU A 93 26.20 0.68 -9.60
CA LEU A 93 25.57 1.83 -10.24
C LEU A 93 25.54 3.06 -9.31
N ALA A 94 25.23 2.86 -8.02
CA ALA A 94 25.25 3.92 -7.02
C ALA A 94 26.67 4.50 -6.82
N ILE A 95 27.70 3.65 -6.80
CA ILE A 95 29.11 4.06 -6.63
C ILE A 95 29.61 4.82 -7.87
N GLU A 96 29.24 4.37 -9.06
CA GLU A 96 29.67 4.96 -10.34
C GLU A 96 29.00 6.30 -10.59
N ARG A 97 27.67 6.39 -10.38
CA ARG A 97 26.89 7.60 -10.68
C ARG A 97 26.74 8.58 -9.49
N LYS A 98 27.16 8.16 -8.30
CA LYS A 98 27.19 9.00 -7.07
C LYS A 98 25.95 9.86 -6.87
N PRO A 99 24.74 9.29 -6.77
CA PRO A 99 23.51 10.07 -6.60
C PRO A 99 23.53 10.86 -5.28
N ASP A 100 22.91 12.03 -5.26
CA ASP A 100 22.70 12.84 -4.04
C ASP A 100 21.75 12.12 -3.06
N ALA A 101 20.74 11.43 -3.61
CA ALA A 101 19.80 10.64 -2.83
C ALA A 101 19.55 9.24 -3.43
N ILE A 102 19.34 8.27 -2.53
CA ILE A 102 18.82 6.93 -2.84
C ILE A 102 17.47 6.78 -2.16
N VAL A 103 16.42 6.72 -2.97
CA VAL A 103 15.03 6.57 -2.50
C VAL A 103 14.62 5.11 -2.68
N CYS A 104 14.49 4.43 -1.56
CA CYS A 104 14.02 3.06 -1.44
C CYS A 104 12.50 3.09 -1.27
N VAL A 105 11.75 2.59 -2.27
CA VAL A 105 10.29 2.61 -2.24
C VAL A 105 9.76 1.23 -1.87
N ASP A 106 9.06 1.14 -0.72
CA ASP A 106 8.54 -0.12 -0.19
C ASP A 106 9.62 -1.23 -0.16
N PHE A 107 9.29 -2.48 -0.44
CA PHE A 107 10.20 -3.62 -0.64
C PHE A 107 11.39 -3.71 0.36
N PHE A 108 11.11 -3.45 1.62
CA PHE A 108 12.12 -3.29 2.67
C PHE A 108 13.11 -4.45 2.77
N GLY A 109 12.67 -5.69 2.50
CA GLY A 109 13.54 -6.88 2.54
C GLY A 109 14.78 -6.80 1.66
N PHE A 110 14.68 -6.18 0.50
CA PHE A 110 15.77 -5.94 -0.44
C PHE A 110 16.43 -4.57 -0.18
N ASN A 111 15.62 -3.54 -0.06
CA ASN A 111 16.07 -2.15 0.02
C ASN A 111 17.00 -1.89 1.22
N HIS A 112 16.75 -2.51 2.39
CA HIS A 112 17.65 -2.34 3.53
C HIS A 112 19.04 -2.97 3.30
N ARG A 113 19.14 -4.01 2.45
CA ARG A 113 20.46 -4.58 2.09
C ARG A 113 21.22 -3.66 1.16
N LEU A 114 20.53 -2.99 0.24
CA LEU A 114 21.10 -1.95 -0.62
C LEU A 114 21.60 -0.77 0.23
N ALA A 115 20.74 -0.21 1.08
CA ALA A 115 21.10 0.88 2.00
C ALA A 115 22.32 0.52 2.85
N HIS A 116 22.32 -0.68 3.44
CA HIS A 116 23.44 -1.16 4.24
C HIS A 116 24.74 -1.30 3.44
N ALA A 117 24.68 -1.84 2.23
CA ALA A 117 25.86 -2.02 1.38
C ALA A 117 26.46 -0.67 0.97
N VAL A 118 25.63 0.30 0.59
CA VAL A 118 26.06 1.66 0.26
C VAL A 118 26.67 2.35 1.49
N ARG A 119 26.00 2.32 2.65
CA ARG A 119 26.54 2.90 3.90
C ARG A 119 27.85 2.28 4.31
N ARG A 120 27.99 0.96 4.18
CA ARG A 120 29.24 0.26 4.46
C ARG A 120 30.35 0.72 3.51
N TYR A 121 30.05 0.87 2.23
CA TYR A 121 31.02 1.36 1.25
C TYR A 121 31.49 2.79 1.59
N VAL A 122 30.55 3.69 1.87
CA VAL A 122 30.84 5.08 2.26
C VAL A 122 31.70 5.11 3.53
N ARG A 123 31.29 4.41 4.59
CA ARG A 123 32.03 4.39 5.87
C ARG A 123 33.45 3.85 5.74
N ASN A 124 33.66 2.85 4.91
CA ASN A 124 35.01 2.28 4.70
C ASN A 124 35.94 3.21 3.91
N ARG A 125 35.40 4.30 3.33
CA ARG A 125 36.15 5.30 2.54
C ARG A 125 36.10 6.72 3.12
N LEU A 126 35.47 6.91 4.27
CA LEU A 126 35.50 8.17 5.01
C LEU A 126 36.99 8.47 5.41
N GLY A 127 37.50 9.64 5.02
CA GLY A 127 38.89 10.03 5.22
C GLY A 127 39.77 9.98 3.97
N TRP A 128 39.32 9.38 2.86
CA TRP A 128 40.01 9.38 1.58
C TRP A 128 39.31 10.36 0.65
N PHE A 129 39.69 11.59 0.52
CA PHE A 129 39.29 12.61 -0.47
C PHE A 129 37.98 12.34 -1.31
N GLN A 130 37.03 11.59 -0.80
CA GLN A 130 35.77 11.24 -1.47
C GLN A 130 34.58 11.74 -0.64
N PRO A 131 34.02 12.89 -1.00
CA PRO A 131 32.92 13.51 -0.22
C PRO A 131 31.55 12.85 -0.48
N TRP A 132 31.45 11.79 -1.30
CA TRP A 132 30.16 11.20 -1.63
C TRP A 132 29.53 10.48 -0.43
N ASN A 133 28.44 11.04 0.06
CA ASN A 133 27.62 10.50 1.14
C ASN A 133 26.13 10.73 0.82
N PRO A 134 25.51 9.83 0.05
CA PRO A 134 24.13 10.04 -0.40
C PRO A 134 23.17 10.03 0.77
N LYS A 135 22.10 10.81 0.70
CA LYS A 135 20.95 10.68 1.59
C LYS A 135 20.19 9.42 1.23
N ILE A 136 19.89 8.57 2.20
CA ILE A 136 19.13 7.34 1.99
C ILE A 136 17.76 7.50 2.62
N VAL A 137 16.72 7.41 1.79
CA VAL A 137 15.32 7.61 2.17
C VAL A 137 14.54 6.32 1.98
N GLN A 138 13.77 5.92 2.98
CA GLN A 138 12.75 4.88 2.84
C GLN A 138 11.40 5.55 2.64
N TYR A 139 10.79 5.39 1.48
CA TYR A 139 9.42 5.81 1.21
C TYR A 139 8.48 4.61 1.34
N VAL A 140 7.44 4.79 2.10
CA VAL A 140 6.61 3.80 2.77
C VAL A 140 7.39 3.12 3.90
N SER A 141 7.09 3.55 5.11
CA SER A 141 7.63 2.96 6.33
C SER A 141 7.38 1.46 6.37
N PRO A 142 8.39 0.62 6.64
CA PRO A 142 8.15 -0.80 6.80
C PRO A 142 7.35 -1.06 8.08
N GLN A 143 6.39 -1.99 8.01
CA GLN A 143 5.50 -2.34 9.11
C GLN A 143 6.23 -3.14 10.22
N VAL A 144 7.34 -2.58 10.72
CA VAL A 144 8.14 -3.21 11.81
C VAL A 144 7.38 -3.25 13.13
N TRP A 145 6.43 -2.33 13.30
CA TRP A 145 5.51 -2.29 14.43
C TRP A 145 4.52 -3.47 14.45
N ALA A 146 4.18 -4.02 13.30
CA ALA A 146 3.28 -5.15 13.19
C ALA A 146 4.01 -6.50 13.34
N SER A 147 5.33 -6.54 13.02
CA SER A 147 6.12 -7.75 13.15
C SER A 147 7.61 -7.42 13.22
N ARG A 148 8.35 -8.13 14.07
CA ARG A 148 9.82 -8.03 14.19
C ARG A 148 10.32 -6.61 14.51
N PRO A 149 9.93 -6.01 15.64
CA PRO A 149 10.31 -4.64 16.01
C PRO A 149 11.82 -4.40 16.07
N GLY A 150 12.62 -5.42 16.35
CA GLY A 150 14.09 -5.32 16.34
C GLY A 150 14.71 -4.88 15.00
N ARG A 151 13.96 -4.93 13.88
CA ARG A 151 14.43 -4.41 12.59
C ARG A 151 14.57 -2.89 12.55
N VAL A 152 13.96 -2.18 13.48
CA VAL A 152 14.05 -0.73 13.61
C VAL A 152 15.49 -0.24 13.76
N ARG A 153 16.38 -1.03 14.42
CA ARG A 153 17.80 -0.72 14.55
C ARG A 153 18.52 -0.61 13.21
N ARG A 154 18.04 -1.31 12.19
CA ARG A 154 18.61 -1.25 10.83
C ARG A 154 18.21 0.05 10.12
N LEU A 155 17.00 0.53 10.37
CA LEU A 155 16.55 1.84 9.86
C LEU A 155 17.41 2.95 10.46
N ALA A 156 17.57 2.98 11.77
CA ALA A 156 18.38 3.99 12.47
C ALA A 156 19.84 4.04 11.99
N ARG A 157 20.38 2.88 11.60
CA ARG A 157 21.78 2.78 11.18
C ARG A 157 22.02 3.23 9.74
N ASP A 158 21.10 2.90 8.84
CA ASP A 158 21.37 2.92 7.40
C ASP A 158 20.54 3.98 6.64
N TYR A 159 19.49 4.57 7.25
CA TYR A 159 18.63 5.57 6.61
C TYR A 159 18.72 6.94 7.29
N ASP A 160 18.66 8.00 6.50
CA ASP A 160 18.60 9.39 6.99
C ASP A 160 17.15 9.83 7.26
N LEU A 161 16.20 9.24 6.53
CA LEU A 161 14.78 9.60 6.59
C LEU A 161 13.89 8.41 6.27
N VAL A 162 12.82 8.25 7.04
CA VAL A 162 11.71 7.34 6.75
C VAL A 162 10.46 8.17 6.54
N LEU A 163 9.81 8.03 5.40
CA LEU A 163 8.53 8.65 5.08
C LEU A 163 7.40 7.66 5.41
N SER A 164 6.65 7.97 6.43
CA SER A 164 5.52 7.15 6.87
C SER A 164 4.23 7.56 6.19
N ILE A 165 3.37 6.58 5.94
CA ILE A 165 2.06 6.78 5.30
C ILE A 165 0.89 6.55 6.26
N LEU A 166 1.16 6.02 7.45
CA LEU A 166 0.16 5.82 8.50
C LEU A 166 0.40 6.79 9.66
N PRO A 167 -0.65 7.44 10.19
CA PRO A 167 -0.51 8.56 11.14
C PRO A 167 0.14 8.16 12.47
N PHE A 168 -0.07 6.93 12.95
CA PHE A 168 0.47 6.46 14.22
C PHE A 168 1.95 6.07 14.17
N GLU A 169 2.50 5.84 12.97
CA GLU A 169 3.88 5.35 12.81
C GLU A 169 4.90 6.33 13.38
N LYS A 170 4.73 7.64 13.15
CA LYS A 170 5.66 8.66 13.66
C LYS A 170 5.78 8.61 15.19
N ALA A 171 4.65 8.50 15.89
CA ALA A 171 4.64 8.37 17.34
C ALA A 171 5.27 7.04 17.80
N TRP A 172 4.93 5.94 17.13
CA TRP A 172 5.51 4.64 17.43
C TRP A 172 7.03 4.62 17.28
N TYR A 173 7.58 5.22 16.21
CA TYR A 173 9.03 5.33 16.02
C TYR A 173 9.68 6.25 17.05
N ALA A 174 9.05 7.34 17.44
CA ALA A 174 9.57 8.23 18.47
C ALA A 174 9.76 7.51 19.82
N GLU A 175 8.86 6.58 20.14
CA GLU A 175 8.95 5.75 21.34
C GLU A 175 9.98 4.63 21.24
N HIS A 176 9.98 3.88 20.11
CA HIS A 176 10.76 2.63 20.00
C HIS A 176 12.13 2.80 19.32
N ALA A 177 12.33 3.90 18.62
CA ALA A 177 13.57 4.19 17.88
C ALA A 177 13.77 5.69 17.63
N PRO A 178 13.99 6.50 18.68
CA PRO A 178 14.10 7.97 18.58
C PRO A 178 15.24 8.44 17.67
N ALA A 179 16.22 7.58 17.38
CA ALA A 179 17.31 7.90 16.45
C ALA A 179 16.89 7.84 14.96
N VAL A 180 15.69 7.33 14.62
CA VAL A 180 15.17 7.31 13.26
C VAL A 180 14.40 8.60 13.01
N ARG A 181 14.82 9.38 12.02
CA ARG A 181 14.02 10.51 11.55
C ARG A 181 12.83 10.00 10.74
N VAL A 182 11.62 10.18 11.25
CA VAL A 182 10.38 9.76 10.59
C VAL A 182 9.48 10.96 10.36
N GLU A 183 9.00 11.12 9.12
CA GLU A 183 8.04 12.15 8.77
C GLU A 183 6.77 11.52 8.19
N PHE A 184 5.62 11.90 8.74
CA PHE A 184 4.33 11.47 8.22
C PHE A 184 3.96 12.35 7.03
N VAL A 185 3.84 11.74 5.85
CA VAL A 185 3.52 12.46 4.59
C VAL A 185 2.07 12.27 4.15
N GLY A 186 1.31 11.43 4.83
CA GLY A 186 -0.03 11.02 4.43
C GLY A 186 -0.03 9.78 3.54
N HIS A 187 -1.22 9.20 3.37
CA HIS A 187 -1.34 7.96 2.60
C HIS A 187 -1.56 8.25 1.10
N PRO A 188 -0.71 7.75 0.18
CA PRO A 188 -0.80 8.03 -1.27
C PRO A 188 -2.13 7.60 -1.91
N ILE A 189 -2.87 6.70 -1.27
CA ILE A 189 -4.20 6.30 -1.72
C ILE A 189 -5.16 7.49 -1.79
N CYS A 190 -4.98 8.50 -0.92
CA CYS A 190 -5.80 9.71 -0.92
C CYS A 190 -5.58 10.55 -2.18
N ASP A 191 -4.36 10.57 -2.72
CA ASP A 191 -4.04 11.23 -3.99
C ASP A 191 -4.74 10.54 -5.16
N ARG A 192 -4.64 9.20 -5.21
CA ARG A 192 -5.24 8.38 -6.27
C ARG A 192 -6.76 8.46 -6.29
N LEU A 193 -7.39 8.49 -5.11
CA LEU A 193 -8.84 8.43 -4.96
C LEU A 193 -9.50 9.81 -4.91
N LYS A 194 -8.73 10.91 -4.93
CA LYS A 194 -9.25 12.28 -4.83
C LYS A 194 -10.42 12.54 -5.78
N GLY A 195 -10.27 12.21 -7.06
CA GLY A 195 -11.32 12.38 -8.07
C GLY A 195 -12.52 11.46 -7.82
N ALA A 196 -12.27 10.21 -7.49
CA ALA A 196 -13.31 9.22 -7.24
C ALA A 196 -14.13 9.54 -5.98
N ILE A 197 -13.48 10.01 -4.92
CA ILE A 197 -14.15 10.44 -3.66
C ILE A 197 -14.92 11.75 -3.89
N ALA A 198 -14.33 12.72 -4.60
CA ALA A 198 -15.00 13.99 -4.90
C ALA A 198 -16.26 13.83 -5.77
N ALA A 199 -16.29 12.82 -6.64
CA ALA A 199 -17.45 12.46 -7.42
C ALA A 199 -18.56 11.80 -6.57
N CYS A 200 -18.25 11.36 -5.35
CA CYS A 200 -19.20 10.86 -4.36
C CYS A 200 -19.88 12.04 -3.62
N ARG A 201 -20.61 12.90 -4.34
CA ARG A 201 -21.27 14.09 -3.74
C ARG A 201 -22.52 13.78 -2.91
N GLU A 202 -23.06 12.57 -2.98
CA GLU A 202 -24.17 12.21 -2.12
C GLU A 202 -23.67 11.97 -0.69
N PRO A 203 -24.32 12.61 0.31
CA PRO A 203 -24.03 12.34 1.71
C PRO A 203 -24.15 10.84 1.98
N VAL A 204 -23.18 10.27 2.69
CA VAL A 204 -23.19 8.85 3.12
C VAL A 204 -24.52 8.47 3.81
N ALA A 205 -25.21 9.45 4.41
CA ALA A 205 -26.54 9.29 5.01
C ALA A 205 -27.67 9.07 3.98
N ALA A 206 -27.57 9.62 2.77
CA ALA A 206 -28.62 9.47 1.74
C ALA A 206 -28.60 8.07 1.10
N ARG A 207 -27.46 7.37 1.12
CA ARG A 207 -27.33 6.00 0.59
C ARG A 207 -28.12 4.95 1.38
N ALA A 208 -28.53 5.26 2.61
CA ALA A 208 -29.23 4.31 3.47
C ALA A 208 -30.76 4.36 3.32
N GLN A 209 -31.31 5.42 2.70
CA GLN A 209 -32.74 5.70 2.74
C GLN A 209 -33.55 5.29 1.48
N GLY A 210 -32.88 4.67 0.48
CA GLY A 210 -33.57 4.37 -0.79
C GLY A 210 -33.21 3.06 -1.49
N LEU A 211 -32.37 2.19 -0.88
CA LEU A 211 -32.01 0.94 -1.52
C LEU A 211 -33.04 -0.15 -1.15
N GLU A 212 -34.03 -0.32 -2.01
CA GLU A 212 -34.96 -1.47 -1.96
C GLU A 212 -34.21 -2.82 -2.02
N GLN A 213 -32.94 -2.84 -2.49
CA GLN A 213 -32.14 -4.04 -2.64
C GLN A 213 -30.66 -3.76 -2.24
N PRO A 214 -30.16 -4.31 -1.10
CA PRO A 214 -28.79 -4.13 -0.70
C PRO A 214 -27.81 -4.75 -1.69
N VAL A 215 -26.67 -4.07 -1.92
CA VAL A 215 -25.57 -4.55 -2.77
C VAL A 215 -24.42 -5.03 -1.88
N ILE A 216 -24.10 -6.31 -1.99
CA ILE A 216 -23.00 -6.97 -1.31
C ILE A 216 -21.77 -6.99 -2.23
N LEU A 217 -20.72 -6.29 -1.87
CA LEU A 217 -19.49 -6.26 -2.66
C LEU A 217 -18.52 -7.34 -2.19
N LEU A 218 -18.12 -8.25 -3.08
CA LEU A 218 -17.22 -9.36 -2.81
C LEU A 218 -15.83 -9.02 -3.37
N LEU A 219 -14.80 -8.99 -2.50
CA LEU A 219 -13.42 -8.63 -2.84
C LEU A 219 -12.45 -9.73 -2.38
N PRO A 220 -12.35 -10.86 -3.13
CA PRO A 220 -11.65 -12.06 -2.69
C PRO A 220 -10.12 -11.94 -2.71
N GLY A 221 -9.56 -10.91 -3.30
CA GLY A 221 -8.14 -10.63 -3.40
C GLY A 221 -7.67 -10.40 -4.83
N SER A 222 -6.39 -10.10 -4.97
CA SER A 222 -5.75 -9.72 -6.23
C SER A 222 -4.78 -10.77 -6.79
N ARG A 223 -4.72 -11.94 -6.19
CA ARG A 223 -3.81 -13.03 -6.62
C ARG A 223 -4.59 -14.33 -6.81
N PRO A 224 -4.17 -15.20 -7.75
CA PRO A 224 -4.85 -16.49 -8.01
C PRO A 224 -5.04 -17.35 -6.76
N ASP A 225 -4.04 -17.40 -5.88
CA ASP A 225 -4.11 -18.18 -4.64
C ASP A 225 -5.04 -17.56 -3.60
N GLU A 226 -5.14 -16.24 -3.55
CA GLU A 226 -6.09 -15.53 -2.68
C GLU A 226 -7.52 -15.84 -3.14
N LEU A 227 -7.79 -15.69 -4.44
CA LEU A 227 -9.08 -16.00 -5.03
C LEU A 227 -9.53 -17.42 -4.67
N ARG A 228 -8.67 -18.44 -4.91
CA ARG A 228 -8.99 -19.85 -4.59
C ARG A 228 -9.37 -20.09 -3.13
N ARG A 229 -8.69 -19.38 -2.20
CA ARG A 229 -8.91 -19.58 -0.76
C ARG A 229 -10.14 -18.87 -0.21
N HIS A 230 -10.50 -17.73 -0.79
CA HIS A 230 -11.57 -16.89 -0.26
C HIS A 230 -12.89 -17.07 -0.98
N LEU A 231 -12.87 -17.47 -2.27
CA LEU A 231 -14.06 -17.50 -3.13
C LEU A 231 -15.19 -18.36 -2.56
N CYS A 232 -14.93 -19.64 -2.27
CA CYS A 232 -15.97 -20.56 -1.77
C CYS A 232 -16.60 -20.06 -0.47
N VAL A 233 -15.78 -19.48 0.42
CA VAL A 233 -16.28 -18.98 1.70
C VAL A 233 -17.14 -17.74 1.51
N MET A 234 -16.76 -16.84 0.58
CA MET A 234 -17.56 -15.65 0.25
C MET A 234 -18.86 -16.00 -0.44
N LEU A 235 -18.84 -16.94 -1.38
CA LEU A 235 -20.04 -17.39 -2.08
C LEU A 235 -21.01 -18.07 -1.12
N GLY A 236 -20.55 -18.97 -0.28
CA GLY A 236 -21.38 -19.60 0.74
C GLY A 236 -21.95 -18.60 1.76
N ALA A 237 -21.19 -17.57 2.12
CA ALA A 237 -21.71 -16.48 2.96
C ALA A 237 -22.80 -15.68 2.22
N PHE A 238 -22.58 -15.37 0.94
CA PHE A 238 -23.58 -14.67 0.14
C PHE A 238 -24.89 -15.47 0.01
N GLU A 239 -24.81 -16.79 -0.21
CA GLU A 239 -25.99 -17.66 -0.25
C GLU A 239 -26.82 -17.60 1.04
N LEU A 240 -26.16 -17.60 2.19
CA LEU A 240 -26.81 -17.46 3.49
C LEU A 240 -27.43 -16.06 3.68
N ILE A 241 -26.78 -15.01 3.19
CA ILE A 241 -27.31 -13.65 3.22
C ILE A 241 -28.52 -13.54 2.31
N GLU A 242 -28.44 -14.02 1.07
CA GLU A 242 -29.50 -13.99 0.07
C GLU A 242 -30.78 -14.71 0.56
N SER A 243 -30.62 -15.83 1.27
CA SER A 243 -31.74 -16.57 1.87
C SER A 243 -32.50 -15.79 2.95
N ARG A 244 -31.86 -14.83 3.60
CA ARG A 244 -32.43 -14.00 4.67
C ARG A 244 -32.88 -12.62 4.19
N VAL A 245 -32.22 -12.10 3.14
CA VAL A 245 -32.49 -10.80 2.53
C VAL A 245 -32.79 -11.00 1.05
N PRO A 246 -34.04 -11.43 0.70
CA PRO A 246 -34.42 -11.66 -0.68
C PRO A 246 -34.25 -10.40 -1.53
N GLY A 247 -33.71 -10.56 -2.75
CA GLY A 247 -33.46 -9.46 -3.67
C GLY A 247 -32.15 -8.71 -3.45
N CYS A 248 -31.32 -9.09 -2.48
CA CYS A 248 -29.96 -8.55 -2.40
C CYS A 248 -29.12 -8.95 -3.62
N ARG A 249 -28.24 -8.06 -4.07
CA ARG A 249 -27.39 -8.30 -5.24
C ARG A 249 -25.93 -8.46 -4.82
N ALA A 250 -25.21 -9.36 -5.50
CA ALA A 250 -23.78 -9.48 -5.30
C ALA A 250 -23.00 -8.95 -6.50
N LYS A 251 -21.97 -8.16 -6.23
CA LYS A 251 -20.94 -7.76 -7.19
C LYS A 251 -19.59 -8.26 -6.72
N MET A 252 -18.82 -8.85 -7.63
CA MET A 252 -17.45 -9.26 -7.36
C MET A 252 -16.51 -8.46 -8.26
N VAL A 253 -15.53 -7.78 -7.70
CA VAL A 253 -14.55 -7.05 -8.48
C VAL A 253 -13.18 -7.72 -8.33
N LEU A 254 -12.56 -7.98 -9.47
CA LEU A 254 -11.24 -8.58 -9.61
C LEU A 254 -10.35 -7.65 -10.45
N PRO A 255 -9.02 -7.64 -10.23
CA PRO A 255 -8.12 -6.65 -10.85
C PRO A 255 -7.89 -6.85 -12.34
N ASP A 256 -8.18 -8.04 -12.89
CA ASP A 256 -7.92 -8.35 -14.29
C ASP A 256 -8.83 -9.46 -14.85
N ALA A 257 -8.87 -9.56 -16.19
CA ALA A 257 -9.70 -10.53 -16.90
C ALA A 257 -9.27 -12.00 -16.66
N SER A 258 -8.01 -12.26 -16.33
CA SER A 258 -7.53 -13.62 -16.07
C SER A 258 -8.10 -14.15 -14.75
N LEU A 259 -8.17 -13.31 -13.74
CA LEU A 259 -8.82 -13.65 -12.47
C LEU A 259 -10.33 -13.78 -12.62
N VAL A 260 -10.97 -12.99 -13.49
CA VAL A 260 -12.39 -13.16 -13.83
C VAL A 260 -12.64 -14.51 -14.47
N ALA A 261 -11.82 -14.92 -15.45
CA ALA A 261 -11.91 -16.24 -16.08
C ALA A 261 -11.70 -17.36 -15.04
N GLN A 262 -10.73 -17.21 -14.15
CA GLN A 262 -10.49 -18.15 -13.06
C GLN A 262 -11.67 -18.21 -12.08
N ALA A 263 -12.27 -17.08 -11.69
CA ALA A 263 -13.44 -17.07 -10.82
C ALA A 263 -14.62 -17.82 -11.44
N LYS A 264 -14.88 -17.59 -12.73
CA LYS A 264 -15.92 -18.31 -13.48
C LYS A 264 -15.64 -19.81 -13.53
N SER A 265 -14.40 -20.23 -13.80
CA SER A 265 -14.01 -21.65 -13.81
C SER A 265 -14.13 -22.32 -12.43
N LEU A 266 -14.08 -21.54 -11.35
CA LEU A 266 -14.29 -22.00 -9.98
C LEU A 266 -15.79 -22.05 -9.57
N GLY A 267 -16.71 -21.78 -10.51
CA GLY A 267 -18.14 -21.96 -10.29
C GLY A 267 -18.86 -20.76 -9.66
N VAL A 268 -18.42 -19.53 -9.94
CA VAL A 268 -19.19 -18.34 -9.51
C VAL A 268 -20.56 -18.36 -10.18
N PRO A 269 -21.67 -18.29 -9.40
CA PRO A 269 -23.01 -18.30 -9.95
C PRO A 269 -23.30 -17.06 -10.82
N GLU A 270 -24.13 -17.19 -11.86
CA GLU A 270 -24.50 -16.08 -12.77
C GLU A 270 -25.15 -14.90 -12.06
N ARG A 271 -25.84 -15.14 -10.93
CA ARG A 271 -26.44 -14.12 -10.07
C ARG A 271 -25.42 -13.20 -9.40
N VAL A 272 -24.13 -13.56 -9.40
CA VAL A 272 -23.02 -12.72 -8.93
C VAL A 272 -22.42 -12.00 -10.13
N GLN A 273 -22.58 -10.69 -10.20
CA GLN A 273 -21.97 -9.88 -11.25
C GLN A 273 -20.45 -9.80 -11.05
N VAL A 274 -19.67 -10.43 -11.94
CA VAL A 274 -18.20 -10.41 -11.87
C VAL A 274 -17.64 -9.37 -12.83
N LEU A 275 -16.81 -8.46 -12.31
CA LEU A 275 -16.23 -7.33 -13.02
C LEU A 275 -14.70 -7.40 -12.97
N SER A 276 -14.01 -7.01 -14.05
CA SER A 276 -12.53 -6.92 -14.13
C SER A 276 -12.00 -5.52 -13.81
N ASP A 277 -12.88 -4.55 -13.64
CA ASP A 277 -12.59 -3.14 -13.32
C ASP A 277 -13.78 -2.48 -12.60
N GLY A 278 -13.78 -1.15 -12.46
CA GLY A 278 -14.89 -0.42 -11.88
C GLY A 278 -15.03 -0.59 -10.36
N LEU A 279 -13.93 -0.90 -9.64
CA LEU A 279 -13.93 -1.04 -8.18
C LEU A 279 -14.56 0.16 -7.47
N TYR A 280 -14.26 1.37 -7.91
CA TYR A 280 -14.75 2.59 -7.26
C TYR A 280 -16.24 2.81 -7.50
N ASP A 281 -16.75 2.42 -8.67
CA ASP A 281 -18.19 2.45 -8.95
C ASP A 281 -18.93 1.38 -8.15
N ALA A 282 -18.35 0.20 -8.00
CA ALA A 282 -18.89 -0.85 -7.15
C ALA A 282 -18.89 -0.43 -5.67
N LEU A 283 -17.83 0.21 -5.18
CA LEU A 283 -17.77 0.75 -3.81
C LEU A 283 -18.82 1.85 -3.57
N ARG A 284 -19.09 2.70 -4.57
CA ARG A 284 -20.16 3.70 -4.46
C ARG A 284 -21.54 3.09 -4.31
N GLN A 285 -21.77 1.94 -4.91
CA GLN A 285 -23.07 1.25 -4.90
C GLN A 285 -23.20 0.27 -3.74
N ALA A 286 -22.10 -0.12 -3.10
CA ALA A 286 -22.09 -1.13 -2.06
C ALA A 286 -22.79 -0.66 -0.78
N THR A 287 -23.69 -1.50 -0.25
CA THR A 287 -24.27 -1.36 1.08
C THR A 287 -23.26 -1.80 2.13
N ILE A 288 -22.67 -2.99 1.94
CA ILE A 288 -21.59 -3.56 2.71
C ILE A 288 -20.61 -4.29 1.76
N ALA A 289 -19.42 -4.60 2.26
CA ALA A 289 -18.46 -5.43 1.54
C ALA A 289 -18.04 -6.66 2.37
N ILE A 290 -17.65 -7.73 1.68
CA ILE A 290 -16.92 -8.86 2.24
C ILE A 290 -15.57 -8.86 1.52
N ALA A 291 -14.50 -8.54 2.23
CA ALA A 291 -13.20 -8.28 1.63
C ALA A 291 -12.07 -9.09 2.28
N LYS A 292 -11.15 -9.57 1.46
CA LYS A 292 -9.87 -10.10 1.94
C LYS A 292 -9.06 -8.95 2.56
N SER A 293 -8.45 -9.18 3.73
CA SER A 293 -7.58 -8.21 4.37
C SER A 293 -6.44 -7.75 3.43
N GLY A 294 -6.27 -6.44 3.30
CA GLY A 294 -5.27 -5.79 2.46
C GLY A 294 -5.63 -4.33 2.22
N THR A 295 -4.96 -3.67 1.28
CA THR A 295 -5.18 -2.25 0.93
C THR A 295 -6.64 -1.95 0.57
N VAL A 296 -7.34 -2.93 -0.01
CA VAL A 296 -8.76 -2.78 -0.39
C VAL A 296 -9.66 -2.48 0.81
N THR A 297 -9.32 -2.91 2.02
CA THR A 297 -10.09 -2.55 3.23
C THR A 297 -10.01 -1.06 3.54
N LEU A 298 -8.89 -0.43 3.19
CA LEU A 298 -8.72 1.02 3.29
C LEU A 298 -9.51 1.76 2.20
N GLU A 299 -9.58 1.19 0.99
CA GLU A 299 -10.43 1.70 -0.08
C GLU A 299 -11.91 1.64 0.33
N CYS A 300 -12.37 0.50 0.87
CA CYS A 300 -13.72 0.39 1.46
C CYS A 300 -13.98 1.48 2.51
N ALA A 301 -13.02 1.72 3.41
CA ALA A 301 -13.14 2.75 4.44
C ALA A 301 -13.24 4.16 3.87
N LEU A 302 -12.43 4.49 2.84
CA LEU A 302 -12.45 5.79 2.16
C LEU A 302 -13.78 6.07 1.46
N PHE A 303 -14.46 5.01 0.99
CA PHE A 303 -15.81 5.12 0.42
C PHE A 303 -16.91 4.97 1.48
N GLY A 304 -16.57 4.83 2.76
CA GLY A 304 -17.51 4.67 3.86
C GLY A 304 -18.31 3.37 3.78
N VAL A 305 -17.75 2.31 3.21
CA VAL A 305 -18.40 1.00 3.07
C VAL A 305 -18.06 0.10 4.26
N PRO A 306 -19.02 -0.21 5.15
CA PRO A 306 -18.81 -1.17 6.22
C PRO A 306 -18.44 -2.54 5.63
N THR A 307 -17.42 -3.17 6.20
CA THR A 307 -16.81 -4.34 5.57
C THR A 307 -16.60 -5.46 6.58
N VAL A 308 -17.00 -6.67 6.22
CA VAL A 308 -16.62 -7.90 6.90
C VAL A 308 -15.28 -8.35 6.30
N VAL A 309 -14.24 -8.38 7.12
CA VAL A 309 -12.88 -8.68 6.67
C VAL A 309 -12.57 -10.15 6.89
N ILE A 310 -12.03 -10.79 5.86
CA ILE A 310 -11.62 -12.20 5.93
C ILE A 310 -10.16 -12.36 5.55
N TYR A 311 -9.50 -13.37 6.15
CA TYR A 311 -8.15 -13.73 5.77
C TYR A 311 -7.90 -15.23 5.92
N LYS A 312 -7.56 -15.88 4.80
CA LYS A 312 -7.15 -17.29 4.78
C LYS A 312 -5.82 -17.42 4.04
N THR A 313 -4.91 -18.16 4.65
CA THR A 313 -3.59 -18.47 4.07
C THR A 313 -3.28 -19.96 4.29
N SER A 314 -2.12 -20.42 3.79
CA SER A 314 -1.70 -21.80 4.07
C SER A 314 -1.44 -21.99 5.58
N TRP A 315 -1.75 -23.18 6.11
CA TRP A 315 -1.54 -23.48 7.53
C TRP A 315 -0.11 -23.21 8.04
N PRO A 316 0.96 -23.58 7.30
CA PRO A 316 2.32 -23.25 7.72
C PRO A 316 2.56 -21.73 7.81
N THR A 317 2.07 -20.97 6.81
CA THR A 317 2.17 -19.50 6.80
C THR A 317 1.40 -18.88 7.97
N TYR A 318 0.21 -19.39 8.27
CA TYR A 318 -0.59 -18.93 9.41
C TYR A 318 0.11 -19.18 10.74
N LEU A 319 0.66 -20.37 10.97
CA LEU A 319 1.37 -20.70 12.20
C LEU A 319 2.59 -19.81 12.41
N ILE A 320 3.39 -19.58 11.36
CA ILE A 320 4.52 -18.65 11.41
C ILE A 320 4.01 -17.23 11.68
N GLY A 321 2.98 -16.79 10.97
CA GLY A 321 2.37 -15.47 11.13
C GLY A 321 1.89 -15.23 12.56
N LYS A 322 1.18 -16.19 13.15
CA LYS A 322 0.65 -16.10 14.52
C LYS A 322 1.74 -15.84 15.57
N HIS A 323 2.96 -16.36 15.36
CA HIS A 323 4.09 -16.13 16.28
C HIS A 323 4.87 -14.86 15.98
N CYS A 324 4.78 -14.32 14.74
CA CYS A 324 5.56 -13.15 14.31
C CYS A 324 4.78 -11.86 14.39
N VAL A 325 3.45 -11.91 14.30
CA VAL A 325 2.57 -10.73 14.28
C VAL A 325 2.24 -10.32 15.72
N THR A 326 2.46 -9.06 16.03
CA THR A 326 2.28 -8.50 17.37
C THR A 326 1.02 -7.62 17.49
N VAL A 327 0.34 -7.35 16.36
CA VAL A 327 -0.87 -6.53 16.32
C VAL A 327 -2.13 -7.37 16.53
N LYS A 328 -3.15 -6.76 17.13
CA LYS A 328 -4.44 -7.41 17.42
C LYS A 328 -5.34 -7.53 16.17
N HIS A 329 -5.17 -6.62 15.21
CA HIS A 329 -6.02 -6.50 14.03
C HIS A 329 -5.18 -6.63 12.75
N ILE A 330 -5.84 -7.06 11.66
CA ILE A 330 -5.19 -7.20 10.35
C ILE A 330 -5.78 -6.27 9.27
N ALA A 331 -6.98 -5.74 9.50
CA ALA A 331 -7.58 -4.74 8.62
C ALA A 331 -7.01 -3.36 8.92
N MET A 332 -6.64 -2.62 7.89
CA MET A 332 -6.09 -1.27 8.06
C MET A 332 -7.00 -0.32 8.85
N PRO A 333 -8.33 -0.30 8.64
CA PRO A 333 -9.21 0.55 9.45
C PRO A 333 -9.19 0.19 10.95
N ASN A 334 -9.13 -1.08 11.31
CA ASN A 334 -9.05 -1.53 12.70
C ASN A 334 -7.69 -1.19 13.33
N LEU A 335 -6.60 -1.33 12.56
CA LEU A 335 -5.27 -0.89 12.98
C LEU A 335 -5.20 0.61 13.24
N LEU A 336 -5.81 1.42 12.36
CA LEU A 336 -5.90 2.87 12.53
C LEU A 336 -6.76 3.27 13.74
N ALA A 337 -7.83 2.51 14.00
CA ALA A 337 -8.72 2.75 15.13
C ALA A 337 -8.13 2.27 16.47
N GLY A 338 -7.24 1.28 16.46
CA GLY A 338 -6.82 0.55 17.66
C GLY A 338 -7.91 -0.37 18.25
N GLU A 339 -9.04 -0.51 17.56
CA GLU A 339 -10.22 -1.31 17.94
C GLU A 339 -10.87 -1.97 16.72
N GLU A 340 -11.75 -2.95 16.94
CA GLU A 340 -12.50 -3.59 15.87
C GLU A 340 -13.68 -2.71 15.41
N VAL A 341 -13.49 -2.04 14.27
CA VAL A 341 -14.53 -1.27 13.57
C VAL A 341 -15.19 -2.12 12.47
N MET A 342 -14.39 -2.96 11.84
CA MET A 342 -14.80 -3.92 10.82
C MET A 342 -14.59 -5.34 11.39
N PRO A 343 -15.61 -6.22 11.43
CA PRO A 343 -15.43 -7.59 11.91
C PRO A 343 -14.35 -8.34 11.14
N GLU A 344 -13.46 -9.06 11.84
CA GLU A 344 -12.36 -9.80 11.24
C GLU A 344 -12.48 -11.30 11.49
N PHE A 345 -12.49 -12.10 10.43
CA PHE A 345 -12.48 -13.56 10.51
C PHE A 345 -11.21 -14.12 9.87
N ILE A 346 -10.38 -14.75 10.70
CA ILE A 346 -9.08 -15.26 10.31
C ILE A 346 -9.10 -16.77 10.30
N GLN A 347 -8.60 -17.38 9.23
CA GLN A 347 -8.34 -18.80 9.07
C GLN A 347 -9.58 -19.68 9.34
N GLY A 348 -9.64 -20.39 10.46
CA GLY A 348 -10.75 -21.26 10.83
C GLY A 348 -12.04 -20.51 11.19
N ALA A 349 -11.92 -19.27 11.69
CA ALA A 349 -13.08 -18.42 11.98
C ALA A 349 -13.74 -17.88 10.70
N ALA A 350 -13.03 -17.83 9.57
CA ALA A 350 -13.56 -17.41 8.29
C ALA A 350 -14.44 -18.53 7.68
N THR A 351 -15.62 -18.73 8.25
CA THR A 351 -16.65 -19.67 7.77
C THR A 351 -17.77 -18.91 7.09
N PRO A 352 -18.51 -19.51 6.14
CA PRO A 352 -19.70 -18.88 5.54
C PRO A 352 -20.71 -18.39 6.59
N ALA A 353 -20.96 -19.20 7.63
CA ALA A 353 -21.93 -18.86 8.68
C ALA A 353 -21.50 -17.63 9.50
N ASN A 354 -20.25 -17.56 9.96
CA ASN A 354 -19.76 -16.43 10.75
C ASN A 354 -19.77 -15.11 9.92
N ILE A 355 -19.37 -15.20 8.65
CA ILE A 355 -19.33 -14.05 7.75
C ILE A 355 -20.75 -13.57 7.44
N ALA A 356 -21.66 -14.50 7.14
CA ALA A 356 -23.07 -14.17 6.89
C ALA A 356 -23.72 -13.55 8.13
N HIS A 357 -23.49 -14.10 9.31
CA HIS A 357 -24.00 -13.56 10.56
C HIS A 357 -23.55 -12.11 10.77
N ALA A 358 -22.24 -11.82 10.63
CA ALA A 358 -21.72 -10.47 10.77
C ALA A 358 -22.26 -9.50 9.69
N ALA A 359 -22.45 -9.98 8.46
CA ALA A 359 -23.02 -9.19 7.39
C ALA A 359 -24.49 -8.87 7.62
N LEU A 360 -25.29 -9.86 8.08
CA LEU A 360 -26.69 -9.68 8.42
C LEU A 360 -26.89 -8.73 9.61
N ASP A 361 -26.05 -8.85 10.64
CA ASP A 361 -26.08 -7.94 11.78
C ASP A 361 -25.83 -6.47 11.37
N LEU A 362 -24.99 -6.24 10.33
CA LEU A 362 -24.82 -4.92 9.74
C LEU A 362 -26.04 -4.47 8.93
N LEU A 363 -26.66 -5.36 8.15
CA LEU A 363 -27.81 -5.06 7.31
C LEU A 363 -29.08 -4.82 8.11
N ASP A 364 -29.29 -5.61 9.17
CA ASP A 364 -30.47 -5.54 10.04
C ASP A 364 -30.42 -4.36 11.03
N ASN A 365 -29.24 -3.72 11.20
CA ASN A 365 -29.07 -2.62 12.14
C ASN A 365 -28.58 -1.33 11.43
N PRO A 366 -29.50 -0.52 10.87
CA PRO A 366 -29.16 0.73 10.17
C PRO A 366 -28.39 1.74 11.05
N ILE A 367 -28.68 1.76 12.35
CA ILE A 367 -27.99 2.65 13.30
C ILE A 367 -26.53 2.26 13.42
N ARG A 368 -26.24 0.97 13.64
CA ARG A 368 -24.88 0.44 13.69
C ARG A 368 -24.11 0.68 12.39
N LEU A 369 -24.75 0.42 11.26
CA LEU A 369 -24.19 0.67 9.94
C LEU A 369 -23.81 2.15 9.76
N GLN A 370 -24.65 3.08 10.20
CA GLN A 370 -24.37 4.50 10.14
C GLN A 370 -23.26 4.92 11.11
N MET A 371 -23.22 4.34 12.31
CA MET A 371 -22.11 4.57 13.27
C MET A 371 -20.77 4.15 12.70
N ILE A 372 -20.69 2.95 12.07
CA ILE A 372 -19.47 2.48 11.41
C ILE A 372 -19.06 3.44 10.29
N ARG A 373 -19.98 3.86 9.43
CA ARG A 373 -19.70 4.83 8.36
C ARG A 373 -19.11 6.14 8.88
N ARG A 374 -19.67 6.69 9.95
CA ARG A 374 -19.12 7.89 10.61
C ARG A 374 -17.73 7.64 11.15
N LYS A 375 -17.50 6.50 11.80
CA LYS A 375 -16.18 6.13 12.32
C LYS A 375 -15.16 6.00 11.19
N LEU A 376 -15.51 5.36 10.07
CA LEU A 376 -14.65 5.23 8.90
C LEU A 376 -14.28 6.61 8.31
N THR A 377 -15.23 7.54 8.24
CA THR A 377 -14.96 8.91 7.80
C THR A 377 -13.96 9.61 8.71
N GLN A 378 -14.09 9.47 10.05
CA GLN A 378 -13.14 10.02 11.01
C GLN A 378 -11.74 9.40 10.88
N LEU A 379 -11.66 8.08 10.71
CA LEU A 379 -10.39 7.38 10.57
C LEU A 379 -9.67 7.76 9.27
N THR A 380 -10.40 7.85 8.18
CA THR A 380 -9.81 8.18 6.87
C THR A 380 -9.37 9.65 6.78
N ALA A 381 -9.98 10.56 7.55
CA ALA A 381 -9.53 11.94 7.68
C ALA A 381 -8.10 12.03 8.27
N GLN A 382 -7.71 11.07 9.12
CA GLN A 382 -6.37 11.01 9.72
C GLN A 382 -5.27 10.61 8.73
N LEU A 383 -5.62 10.09 7.53
CA LEU A 383 -4.65 9.68 6.51
C LEU A 383 -3.94 10.87 5.81
N GLY A 384 -4.20 12.09 6.25
CA GLY A 384 -3.50 13.30 5.78
C GLY A 384 -4.06 13.91 4.49
N GLY A 385 -5.19 13.41 3.99
CA GLY A 385 -5.83 13.91 2.77
C GLY A 385 -4.97 13.82 1.51
N ALA A 386 -5.38 14.49 0.45
CA ALA A 386 -4.60 14.58 -0.79
C ALA A 386 -3.29 15.36 -0.62
N GLY A 387 -2.32 15.14 -1.50
CA GLY A 387 -1.00 15.79 -1.49
C GLY A 387 0.09 15.00 -0.76
N ALA A 388 -0.14 13.72 -0.44
CA ALA A 388 0.86 12.87 0.20
C ALA A 388 2.17 12.80 -0.58
N THR A 389 2.08 12.61 -1.89
CA THR A 389 3.25 12.53 -2.79
C THR A 389 4.00 13.86 -2.88
N VAL A 390 3.29 14.98 -2.87
CA VAL A 390 3.89 16.32 -2.88
C VAL A 390 4.63 16.58 -1.55
N ARG A 391 4.01 16.26 -0.41
CA ARG A 391 4.65 16.38 0.91
C ARG A 391 5.89 15.49 1.03
N ALA A 392 5.85 14.29 0.44
CA ALA A 392 7.02 13.40 0.38
C ALA A 392 8.16 14.04 -0.43
N ALA A 393 7.86 14.60 -1.60
CA ALA A 393 8.84 15.29 -2.44
C ALA A 393 9.44 16.51 -1.72
N GLU A 394 8.63 17.35 -1.09
CA GLU A 394 9.09 18.51 -0.31
C GLU A 394 9.99 18.10 0.86
N THR A 395 9.67 17.00 1.52
CA THR A 395 10.47 16.50 2.66
C THR A 395 11.82 15.97 2.19
N ILE A 396 11.87 15.31 1.02
CA ILE A 396 13.14 14.85 0.42
C ILE A 396 13.98 16.05 -0.03
N VAL A 397 13.39 17.04 -0.66
CA VAL A 397 14.12 18.25 -1.11
C VAL A 397 14.75 18.96 0.10
N ARG A 398 14.00 19.20 1.17
CA ARG A 398 14.52 19.78 2.43
C ARG A 398 15.61 18.95 3.11
N LEU A 399 15.71 17.66 2.81
CA LEU A 399 16.80 16.81 3.30
C LEU A 399 18.08 17.01 2.50
N LEU A 400 17.98 17.47 1.25
CA LEU A 400 19.10 17.68 0.33
C LEU A 400 19.64 19.12 0.39
N GLU A 401 18.86 20.07 0.89
CA GLU A 401 19.30 21.44 1.23
C GLU A 401 20.21 21.41 2.47
#